data_5e4febd442cbc65e8744a8b567608be6
#
_entry.id   5e4febd442cbc65e8744a8b567608be6
#
_cell.length_a   1.000
_cell.length_b   1.000
_cell.length_c   1.000
_cell.angle_alpha   90.00
_cell.angle_beta   90.00
_cell.angle_gamma   90.00
#
_symmetry.space_group_name_H-M   'P 1'
#
loop_
_entity.id
_entity.type
_entity.pdbx_description
1 polymer ?
#
loop_
_entity_poly.entity_id
_entity_poly.type
_entity_poly.pdbx_seq_one_letter_code
_entity_poly.pdbx_strand_id
1 'polypeptide(L)'
;FLKPDPYLTANISADGKTQRKHESIRTALRHIREIPQALFAISAVGIGHLAMVSIMVMTPVHMSHVHVSLKIIGLVISVHVLGMYAFAPLVGTMSDRLGRVKVIQIGFLILLAAAIISGLSPAMSTIPLGIGLFLLGLGWSCTLIAGSTYLSESVATEMKPASQGA
;
A
#
# COMPACT_ATOMS: atom_id res chain seq x y z
N PHE A 1 4.69 -25.44 9.73
CA PHE A 1 6.09 -25.32 10.25
C PHE A 1 7.04 -25.53 9.10
N LEU A 2 7.45 -24.44 8.40
CA LEU A 2 8.48 -24.47 7.36
C LEU A 2 9.84 -24.57 8.06
N LYS A 3 10.45 -25.75 8.04
CA LYS A 3 11.85 -25.95 8.37
C LYS A 3 12.52 -26.62 7.15
N PRO A 4 13.65 -26.12 6.64
CA PRO A 4 14.39 -24.95 7.09
C PRO A 4 13.73 -23.63 6.68
N ASP A 5 14.01 -22.54 7.41
CA ASP A 5 13.56 -21.19 7.11
C ASP A 5 14.04 -20.80 5.69
N PRO A 6 13.12 -20.48 4.73
CA PRO A 6 13.51 -20.14 3.36
C PRO A 6 14.47 -18.96 3.28
N TYR A 7 14.42 -18.07 4.27
CA TYR A 7 15.30 -16.91 4.37
C TYR A 7 16.75 -17.31 4.72
N LEU A 8 16.91 -18.33 5.56
CA LEU A 8 18.22 -18.87 5.93
C LEU A 8 18.85 -19.65 4.76
N THR A 9 18.05 -20.40 4.00
CA THR A 9 18.52 -21.16 2.84
C THR A 9 18.91 -20.28 1.67
N ALA A 10 18.24 -19.13 1.48
CA ALA A 10 18.56 -18.16 0.43
C ALA A 10 19.89 -17.41 0.67
N ASN A 11 20.33 -17.34 1.94
CA ASN A 11 21.50 -16.57 2.37
C ASN A 11 22.72 -17.44 2.77
N ILE A 12 22.70 -18.75 2.48
CA ILE A 12 23.87 -19.60 2.64
C ILE A 12 24.76 -19.39 1.43
N SER A 13 25.81 -18.57 1.58
CA SER A 13 26.90 -18.48 0.60
C SER A 13 27.60 -19.85 0.47
N ALA A 14 28.20 -20.11 -0.67
CA ALA A 14 28.97 -21.35 -0.94
C ALA A 14 30.05 -21.68 0.10
N ASP A 15 30.37 -20.78 0.99
CA ASP A 15 31.40 -20.89 2.06
C ASP A 15 30.79 -21.20 3.45
N GLY A 16 29.51 -21.52 3.56
CA GLY A 16 28.85 -21.98 4.80
C GLY A 16 28.82 -20.99 5.97
N LYS A 17 29.25 -19.74 5.79
CA LYS A 17 29.22 -18.70 6.81
C LYS A 17 28.00 -17.77 6.59
N THR A 18 27.06 -17.79 7.51
CA THR A 18 25.94 -16.84 7.57
C THR A 18 26.47 -15.45 7.92
N GLN A 19 26.83 -14.64 6.94
CA GLN A 19 27.12 -13.23 7.17
C GLN A 19 25.79 -12.48 7.28
N ARG A 20 25.27 -12.37 8.51
CA ARG A 20 24.24 -11.37 8.86
C ARG A 20 24.91 -10.00 8.95
N LYS A 21 25.11 -9.34 7.83
CA LYS A 21 25.38 -7.91 7.84
C LYS A 21 24.02 -7.20 8.02
N HIS A 22 23.68 -6.89 9.26
CA HIS A 22 22.56 -5.98 9.56
C HIS A 22 22.96 -4.59 9.01
N GLU A 23 22.58 -4.31 7.77
CA GLU A 23 22.75 -2.97 7.25
C GLU A 23 21.82 -2.01 8.01
N SER A 24 22.40 -0.89 8.44
CA SER A 24 21.65 0.16 9.12
C SER A 24 20.58 0.73 8.17
N ILE A 25 19.39 1.08 8.71
CA ILE A 25 18.32 1.78 7.96
C ILE A 25 18.89 3.01 7.23
N ARG A 26 19.84 3.72 7.82
CA ARG A 26 20.50 4.87 7.18
C ARG A 26 21.28 4.49 5.91
N THR A 27 21.94 3.34 5.90
CA THR A 27 22.66 2.82 4.74
C THR A 27 21.68 2.42 3.64
N ALA A 28 20.58 1.75 4.00
CA ALA A 28 19.50 1.40 3.07
C ALA A 28 18.87 2.64 2.44
N LEU A 29 18.53 3.66 3.24
CA LEU A 29 17.97 4.93 2.75
C LEU A 29 18.92 5.69 1.82
N ARG A 30 20.22 5.66 2.11
CA ARG A 30 21.23 6.27 1.24
C ARG A 30 21.28 5.56 -0.12
N HIS A 31 21.28 4.24 -0.10
CA HIS A 31 21.32 3.42 -1.33
C HIS A 31 20.04 3.53 -2.16
N ILE A 32 18.87 3.58 -1.50
CA ILE A 32 17.57 3.81 -2.14
C ILE A 32 17.57 5.14 -2.94
N ARG A 33 18.20 6.19 -2.40
CA ARG A 33 18.31 7.50 -3.08
C ARG A 33 19.12 7.44 -4.37
N GLU A 34 20.00 6.47 -4.51
CA GLU A 34 20.83 6.24 -5.71
C GLU A 34 20.11 5.40 -6.76
N ILE A 35 18.99 4.74 -6.40
CA ILE A 35 18.19 3.88 -7.29
C ILE A 35 16.85 4.57 -7.59
N PRO A 36 16.69 5.21 -8.76
CA PRO A 36 15.46 5.95 -9.09
C PRO A 36 14.17 5.11 -9.01
N GLN A 37 14.25 3.82 -9.35
CA GLN A 37 13.13 2.89 -9.28
C GLN A 37 12.67 2.66 -7.82
N ALA A 38 13.62 2.49 -6.90
CA ALA A 38 13.32 2.31 -5.48
C ALA A 38 12.74 3.58 -4.86
N LEU A 39 13.30 4.74 -5.22
CA LEU A 39 12.78 6.04 -4.79
C LEU A 39 11.35 6.27 -5.29
N PHE A 40 11.07 5.97 -6.57
CA PHE A 40 9.72 6.03 -7.12
C PHE A 40 8.75 5.11 -6.37
N ALA A 41 9.15 3.85 -6.10
CA ALA A 41 8.32 2.88 -5.40
C ALA A 41 7.94 3.36 -3.99
N ILE A 42 8.91 3.81 -3.19
CA ILE A 42 8.67 4.32 -1.84
C ILE A 42 7.79 5.57 -1.88
N SER A 43 8.08 6.51 -2.79
CA SER A 43 7.28 7.72 -2.94
C SER A 43 5.83 7.39 -3.31
N ALA A 44 5.62 6.44 -4.22
CA ALA A 44 4.30 6.01 -4.64
C ALA A 44 3.50 5.39 -3.48
N VAL A 45 4.12 4.50 -2.71
CA VAL A 45 3.49 3.89 -1.52
C VAL A 45 3.19 4.97 -0.48
N GLY A 46 4.14 5.86 -0.18
CA GLY A 46 3.99 6.93 0.80
C GLY A 46 2.88 7.92 0.44
N ILE A 47 2.83 8.39 -0.82
CA ILE A 47 1.79 9.30 -1.30
C ILE A 47 0.41 8.61 -1.28
N GLY A 48 0.34 7.36 -1.76
CA GLY A 48 -0.89 6.58 -1.72
C GLY A 48 -1.41 6.37 -0.29
N HIS A 49 -0.52 6.09 0.65
CA HIS A 49 -0.85 5.93 2.06
C HIS A 49 -1.31 7.24 2.70
N LEU A 50 -0.60 8.35 2.42
CA LEU A 50 -0.98 9.68 2.91
C LEU A 50 -2.38 10.08 2.44
N ALA A 51 -2.66 9.91 1.15
CA ALA A 51 -3.98 10.19 0.59
C ALA A 51 -5.08 9.35 1.26
N MET A 52 -4.82 8.05 1.44
CA MET A 52 -5.75 7.13 2.07
C MET A 52 -6.04 7.53 3.53
N VAL A 53 -5.00 7.76 4.34
CA VAL A 53 -5.16 8.12 5.76
C VAL A 53 -5.90 9.45 5.91
N SER A 54 -5.58 10.45 5.08
CA SER A 54 -6.21 11.78 5.14
C SER A 54 -7.73 11.71 4.96
N ILE A 55 -8.19 10.96 3.95
CA ILE A 55 -9.63 10.81 3.67
C ILE A 55 -10.29 9.90 4.71
N MET A 56 -9.63 8.78 5.06
CA MET A 56 -10.15 7.80 5.99
C MET A 56 -10.39 8.39 7.39
N VAL A 57 -9.48 9.24 7.89
CA VAL A 57 -9.61 9.86 9.21
C VAL A 57 -10.71 10.93 9.21
N MET A 58 -10.81 11.72 8.15
CA MET A 58 -11.82 12.80 8.06
C MET A 58 -13.25 12.27 7.87
N THR A 59 -13.44 11.13 7.23
CA THR A 59 -14.78 10.61 6.92
C THR A 59 -15.61 10.30 8.16
N PRO A 60 -15.17 9.53 9.16
CA PRO A 60 -15.95 9.28 10.38
C PRO A 60 -16.23 10.56 11.16
N VAL A 61 -15.28 11.50 11.21
CA VAL A 61 -15.45 12.80 11.86
C VAL A 61 -16.57 13.59 11.18
N HIS A 62 -16.53 13.67 9.85
CA HIS A 62 -17.57 14.34 9.08
C HIS A 62 -18.94 13.69 9.28
N MET A 63 -19.04 12.36 9.21
CA MET A 63 -20.29 11.64 9.43
C MET A 63 -20.84 11.82 10.84
N SER A 64 -19.99 11.92 11.86
CA SER A 64 -20.42 12.17 13.23
C SER A 64 -21.02 13.57 13.42
N HIS A 65 -20.44 14.59 12.77
CA HIS A 65 -20.95 15.95 12.81
C HIS A 65 -22.35 16.10 12.19
N VAL A 66 -22.68 15.27 11.21
CA VAL A 66 -24.03 15.27 10.59
C VAL A 66 -24.94 14.21 11.22
N HIS A 67 -24.64 13.77 12.44
CA HIS A 67 -25.44 12.86 13.26
C HIS A 67 -25.76 11.50 12.61
N VAL A 68 -24.88 10.98 11.73
CA VAL A 68 -25.00 9.62 11.20
C VAL A 68 -24.75 8.62 12.31
N SER A 69 -25.56 7.56 12.39
CA SER A 69 -25.43 6.55 13.44
C SER A 69 -24.09 5.80 13.36
N LEU A 70 -23.54 5.41 14.52
CA LEU A 70 -22.29 4.64 14.61
C LEU A 70 -22.33 3.33 13.81
N LYS A 71 -23.52 2.73 13.69
CA LYS A 71 -23.69 1.51 12.88
C LYS A 71 -23.41 1.75 11.40
N ILE A 72 -23.86 2.88 10.85
CA ILE A 72 -23.63 3.27 9.46
C ILE A 72 -22.17 3.64 9.25
N ILE A 73 -21.57 4.40 10.19
CA ILE A 73 -20.15 4.72 10.16
C ILE A 73 -19.31 3.44 10.12
N GLY A 74 -19.60 2.48 11.00
CA GLY A 74 -18.92 1.18 11.02
C GLY A 74 -19.07 0.40 9.71
N LEU A 75 -20.27 0.43 9.08
CA LEU A 75 -20.50 -0.20 7.78
C LEU A 75 -19.62 0.42 6.69
N VAL A 76 -19.56 1.74 6.61
CA VAL A 76 -18.76 2.47 5.61
C VAL A 76 -17.26 2.17 5.78
N ILE A 77 -16.77 2.10 7.02
CA ILE A 77 -15.40 1.69 7.32
C ILE A 77 -15.15 0.24 6.89
N SER A 78 -16.11 -0.66 7.15
CA SER A 78 -15.99 -2.08 6.75
C SER A 78 -15.90 -2.24 5.24
N VAL A 79 -16.66 -1.45 4.48
CA VAL A 79 -16.61 -1.41 3.00
C VAL A 79 -15.25 -0.89 2.51
N HIS A 80 -14.65 0.09 3.19
CA HIS A 80 -13.29 0.54 2.92
C HIS A 80 -12.26 -0.60 3.11
N VAL A 81 -12.31 -1.29 4.25
CA VAL A 81 -11.42 -2.40 4.57
C VAL A 81 -11.59 -3.55 3.56
N LEU A 82 -12.83 -3.82 3.11
CA LEU A 82 -13.09 -4.76 2.03
C LEU A 82 -12.34 -4.36 0.75
N GLY A 83 -12.38 -3.07 0.35
CA GLY A 83 -11.63 -2.55 -0.79
C GLY A 83 -10.12 -2.75 -0.65
N MET A 84 -9.57 -2.61 0.57
CA MET A 84 -8.14 -2.79 0.82
C MET A 84 -7.66 -4.23 0.59
N TYR A 85 -8.42 -5.22 1.03
CA TYR A 85 -7.91 -6.59 1.16
C TYR A 85 -8.59 -7.62 0.28
N ALA A 86 -9.89 -7.50 0.00
CA ALA A 86 -10.63 -8.53 -0.76
C ALA A 86 -10.11 -8.71 -2.18
N PHE A 87 -9.60 -7.65 -2.79
CA PHE A 87 -9.08 -7.63 -4.15
C PHE A 87 -7.55 -7.76 -4.23
N ALA A 88 -6.85 -7.93 -3.12
CA ALA A 88 -5.41 -8.04 -3.09
C ALA A 88 -4.84 -9.15 -4.02
N PRO A 89 -5.41 -10.37 -4.10
CA PRO A 89 -4.93 -11.38 -5.04
C PRO A 89 -5.10 -10.97 -6.50
N LEU A 90 -6.21 -10.28 -6.83
CA LEU A 90 -6.46 -9.76 -8.17
C LEU A 90 -5.46 -8.67 -8.53
N VAL A 91 -5.21 -7.73 -7.61
CA VAL A 91 -4.21 -6.66 -7.78
C VAL A 91 -2.82 -7.27 -7.97
N GLY A 92 -2.46 -8.31 -7.21
CA GLY A 92 -1.20 -9.03 -7.38
C GLY A 92 -1.06 -9.60 -8.79
N THR A 93 -2.07 -10.35 -9.27
CA THR A 93 -2.05 -10.91 -10.63
C THR A 93 -2.06 -9.84 -11.72
N MET A 94 -2.75 -8.73 -11.52
CA MET A 94 -2.68 -7.57 -12.42
C MET A 94 -1.26 -6.97 -12.45
N SER A 95 -0.62 -6.84 -11.29
CA SER A 95 0.72 -6.32 -11.17
C SER A 95 1.74 -7.21 -11.91
N ASP A 96 1.56 -8.53 -11.88
CA ASP A 96 2.40 -9.48 -12.60
C ASP A 96 2.20 -9.40 -14.14
N ARG A 97 0.95 -9.23 -14.59
CA ARG A 97 0.61 -9.23 -16.02
C ARG A 97 0.80 -7.88 -16.72
N LEU A 98 0.39 -6.81 -16.09
CA LEU A 98 0.43 -5.45 -16.68
C LEU A 98 1.74 -4.71 -16.39
N GLY A 99 2.49 -5.17 -15.37
CA GLY A 99 3.68 -4.54 -14.85
C GLY A 99 3.39 -3.59 -13.67
N ARG A 100 4.38 -3.47 -12.77
CA ARG A 100 4.28 -2.78 -11.47
C ARG A 100 3.87 -1.31 -11.62
N VAL A 101 4.57 -0.59 -12.50
CA VAL A 101 4.36 0.87 -12.71
C VAL A 101 2.95 1.18 -13.20
N LYS A 102 2.41 0.38 -14.13
CA LYS A 102 1.05 0.60 -14.63
C LYS A 102 -0.01 0.40 -13.55
N VAL A 103 0.16 -0.61 -12.68
CA VAL A 103 -0.77 -0.84 -11.58
C VAL A 103 -0.69 0.27 -10.53
N ILE A 104 0.51 0.81 -10.25
CA ILE A 104 0.66 2.01 -9.41
C ILE A 104 -0.10 3.19 -10.02
N GLN A 105 0.02 3.44 -11.33
CA GLN A 105 -0.70 4.52 -12.01
C GLN A 105 -2.23 4.33 -11.94
N ILE A 106 -2.72 3.12 -12.17
CA ILE A 106 -4.14 2.78 -12.01
C ILE A 106 -4.58 3.03 -10.55
N GLY A 107 -3.76 2.65 -9.57
CA GLY A 107 -4.00 2.93 -8.16
C GLY A 107 -4.18 4.41 -7.87
N PHE A 108 -3.31 5.28 -8.41
CA PHE A 108 -3.45 6.72 -8.25
C PHE A 108 -4.70 7.29 -8.94
N LEU A 109 -5.08 6.79 -10.10
CA LEU A 109 -6.33 7.19 -10.76
C LEU A 109 -7.56 6.81 -9.93
N ILE A 110 -7.55 5.62 -9.32
CA ILE A 110 -8.62 5.16 -8.43
C ILE A 110 -8.65 6.03 -7.15
N LEU A 111 -7.49 6.34 -6.55
CA LEU A 111 -7.41 7.24 -5.39
C LEU A 111 -7.93 8.64 -5.69
N LEU A 112 -7.62 9.18 -6.88
CA LEU A 112 -8.14 10.47 -7.32
C LEU A 112 -9.66 10.43 -7.48
N ALA A 113 -10.19 9.39 -8.14
CA ALA A 113 -11.64 9.20 -8.27
C ALA A 113 -12.32 9.07 -6.89
N ALA A 114 -11.71 8.31 -5.97
CA ALA A 114 -12.18 8.17 -4.60
C ALA A 114 -12.25 9.52 -3.87
N ALA A 115 -11.20 10.34 -4.00
CA ALA A 115 -11.14 11.68 -3.41
C ALA A 115 -12.23 12.60 -3.95
N ILE A 116 -12.43 12.59 -5.28
CA ILE A 116 -13.47 13.39 -5.94
C ILE A 116 -14.87 12.95 -5.48
N ILE A 117 -15.16 11.64 -5.51
CA ILE A 117 -16.46 11.11 -5.09
C ILE A 117 -16.72 11.41 -3.62
N SER A 118 -15.75 11.17 -2.74
CA SER A 118 -15.91 11.44 -1.30
C SER A 118 -16.06 12.95 -1.01
N GLY A 119 -15.27 13.80 -1.69
CA GLY A 119 -15.29 15.25 -1.49
C GLY A 119 -16.53 15.94 -2.05
N LEU A 120 -17.15 15.40 -3.11
CA LEU A 120 -18.39 15.91 -3.69
C LEU A 120 -19.64 15.26 -3.10
N SER A 121 -19.50 14.27 -2.23
CA SER A 121 -20.64 13.57 -1.63
C SER A 121 -21.41 14.51 -0.69
N PRO A 122 -22.75 14.61 -0.82
CA PRO A 122 -23.56 15.35 0.14
C PRO A 122 -23.38 14.79 1.55
N ALA A 123 -23.37 15.66 2.57
CA ALA A 123 -23.05 15.34 3.94
C ALA A 123 -23.83 14.14 4.54
N MET A 124 -25.09 13.95 4.12
CA MET A 124 -25.96 12.85 4.59
C MET A 124 -26.03 11.65 3.64
N SER A 125 -25.30 11.67 2.52
CA SER A 125 -25.38 10.60 1.52
C SER A 125 -24.38 9.49 1.78
N THR A 126 -24.80 8.46 2.51
CA THR A 126 -23.96 7.33 2.90
C THR A 126 -23.48 6.49 1.70
N ILE A 127 -24.31 6.35 0.65
CA ILE A 127 -23.98 5.49 -0.51
C ILE A 127 -22.79 6.03 -1.32
N PRO A 128 -22.78 7.28 -1.82
CA PRO A 128 -21.61 7.81 -2.54
C PRO A 128 -20.36 7.82 -1.69
N LEU A 129 -20.50 8.13 -0.38
CA LEU A 129 -19.37 8.11 0.55
C LEU A 129 -18.81 6.70 0.72
N GLY A 130 -19.67 5.68 0.83
CA GLY A 130 -19.28 4.27 0.88
C GLY A 130 -18.56 3.81 -0.39
N ILE A 131 -19.04 4.22 -1.57
CA ILE A 131 -18.38 3.95 -2.87
C ILE A 131 -17.00 4.64 -2.90
N GLY A 132 -16.92 5.89 -2.50
CA GLY A 132 -15.66 6.63 -2.44
C GLY A 132 -14.64 5.93 -1.52
N LEU A 133 -15.05 5.48 -0.33
CA LEU A 133 -14.18 4.78 0.59
C LEU A 133 -13.79 3.38 0.11
N PHE A 134 -14.69 2.66 -0.57
CA PHE A 134 -14.33 1.39 -1.22
C PHE A 134 -13.22 1.59 -2.26
N LEU A 135 -13.39 2.58 -3.16
CA LEU A 135 -12.39 2.92 -4.15
C LEU A 135 -11.09 3.39 -3.51
N LEU A 136 -11.17 4.15 -2.41
CA LEU A 136 -10.01 4.58 -1.64
C LEU A 136 -9.18 3.37 -1.16
N GLY A 137 -9.84 2.36 -0.59
CA GLY A 137 -9.19 1.12 -0.17
C GLY A 137 -8.58 0.34 -1.34
N LEU A 138 -9.30 0.22 -2.45
CA LEU A 138 -8.83 -0.47 -3.64
C LEU A 138 -7.63 0.24 -4.29
N GLY A 139 -7.68 1.56 -4.42
CA GLY A 139 -6.57 2.36 -4.98
C GLY A 139 -5.32 2.27 -4.11
N TRP A 140 -5.48 2.32 -2.78
CA TRP A 140 -4.39 2.10 -1.84
C TRP A 140 -3.79 0.70 -1.98
N SER A 141 -4.62 -0.34 -2.09
CA SER A 141 -4.16 -1.72 -2.32
C SER A 141 -3.31 -1.84 -3.58
N CYS A 142 -3.71 -1.19 -4.68
CA CYS A 142 -2.93 -1.15 -5.92
C CYS A 142 -1.56 -0.50 -5.73
N THR A 143 -1.51 0.67 -5.07
CA THR A 143 -0.23 1.39 -4.85
C THR A 143 0.67 0.62 -3.88
N LEU A 144 0.13 0.03 -2.82
CA LEU A 144 0.89 -0.73 -1.83
C LEU A 144 1.47 -2.01 -2.42
N ILE A 145 0.63 -2.86 -3.04
CA ILE A 145 1.06 -4.19 -3.53
C ILE A 145 2.05 -4.03 -4.68
N ALA A 146 1.72 -3.22 -5.68
CA ALA A 146 2.62 -3.02 -6.82
C ALA A 146 3.88 -2.24 -6.42
N GLY A 147 3.76 -1.24 -5.54
CA GLY A 147 4.88 -0.43 -5.07
C GLY A 147 5.86 -1.23 -4.21
N SER A 148 5.38 -2.00 -3.24
CA SER A 148 6.24 -2.84 -2.39
C SER A 148 6.95 -3.94 -3.20
N THR A 149 6.26 -4.54 -4.18
CA THR A 149 6.87 -5.51 -5.09
C THR A 149 7.94 -4.84 -5.96
N TYR A 150 7.64 -3.67 -6.54
CA TYR A 150 8.60 -2.93 -7.36
C TYR A 150 9.85 -2.51 -6.57
N LEU A 151 9.66 -2.06 -5.32
CA LEU A 151 10.76 -1.78 -4.40
C LEU A 151 11.63 -3.03 -4.16
N SER A 152 10.98 -4.15 -3.85
CA SER A 152 11.68 -5.42 -3.60
C SER A 152 12.46 -5.94 -4.82
N GLU A 153 11.97 -5.68 -6.03
CA GLU A 153 12.67 -6.04 -7.28
C GLU A 153 13.84 -5.09 -7.60
N SER A 154 13.78 -3.85 -7.11
CA SER A 154 14.75 -2.79 -7.41
C SER A 154 15.98 -2.79 -6.49
N VAL A 155 15.92 -3.48 -5.35
CA VAL A 155 17.02 -3.49 -4.36
C VAL A 155 17.65 -4.86 -4.23
N ALA A 156 18.96 -4.90 -3.87
CA ALA A 156 19.67 -6.14 -3.63
C ALA A 156 19.03 -6.96 -2.49
N THR A 157 19.17 -8.28 -2.56
CA THR A 157 18.48 -9.21 -1.63
C THR A 157 18.85 -8.95 -0.17
N GLU A 158 20.09 -8.55 0.09
CA GLU A 158 20.62 -8.26 1.43
C GLU A 158 19.96 -7.02 2.07
N MET A 159 19.47 -6.07 1.24
CA MET A 159 18.87 -4.81 1.68
C MET A 159 17.35 -4.82 1.72
N LYS A 160 16.69 -5.88 1.20
CA LYS A 160 15.22 -5.96 1.14
C LYS A 160 14.54 -5.74 2.48
N PRO A 161 14.98 -6.34 3.61
CA PRO A 161 14.33 -6.12 4.90
C PRO A 161 14.43 -4.68 5.39
N ALA A 162 15.60 -4.05 5.21
CA ALA A 162 15.81 -2.65 5.64
C ALA A 162 15.05 -1.66 4.77
N SER A 163 14.89 -1.94 3.45
CA SER A 163 14.15 -1.08 2.52
C SER A 163 12.63 -1.15 2.71
N GLN A 164 12.10 -2.28 3.18
CA GLN A 164 10.66 -2.44 3.48
C GLN A 164 10.27 -1.87 4.85
N GLY A 165 11.24 -1.66 5.74
CA GLY A 165 11.03 -1.08 7.07
C GLY A 165 11.28 0.43 7.15
N ALA A 166 11.65 1.07 6.02
CA ALA A 166 11.93 2.50 5.94
C ALA A 166 10.72 3.31 5.54
#